data_93a145dcd3ff9b9cfcfb5e1e7df44a8f
#
_entry.id   93a145dcd3ff9b9cfcfb5e1e7df44a8f
#
_cell.length_a   1.000
_cell.length_b   1.000
_cell.length_c   1.000
_cell.angle_alpha   90.00
_cell.angle_beta   90.00
_cell.angle_gamma   90.00
#
_symmetry.space_group_name_H-M   'P 1'
#
loop_
_entity.id
_entity.type
_entity.pdbx_description
1 polymer ?
#
loop_
_entity_poly.entity_id
_entity_poly.type
_entity_poly.pdbx_seq_one_letter_code
_entity_poly.pdbx_strand_id
1 'polypeptide(L)'
;MLNITSGKVSRAQKIVVYGSEGIGKTTFASAFPKPLFIDTEGGTAHMDVNRLAMPDSWDGLVALIEEVSRNPGICGTLVIDTADWAEQLCIKDICSKYKKSGIEEFGYGKGYTCISEEFSRFLAACDKVIAADMNVLITAHAKMRKFEQPDEMGSYDRWEMKLTRQVAPLIKEWSDMLLFCNYKTFVVSQEGGKSKGQGGKRVIYTSHHPCWDAKNRHALPAEMDMSFDSIRHIFYGSAASNTTDEDAHAKLNRMMSDAEISDNELQRLVSAKGHYSLDTAVADYPDSFLTRWVFPNWEKIVTTIKNM
;
A
#
# COMPACT_ATOMS: atom_id res chain seq x y z
N MET A 1 13.00 -33.01 20.61
CA MET A 1 11.55 -32.97 20.43
C MET A 1 11.26 -32.14 19.18
N LEU A 2 10.40 -32.63 18.31
CA LEU A 2 9.90 -31.83 17.17
C LEU A 2 8.88 -30.83 17.70
N ASN A 3 9.08 -29.55 17.36
CA ASN A 3 8.14 -28.48 17.73
C ASN A 3 7.12 -28.36 16.60
N ILE A 4 5.90 -28.87 16.81
CA ILE A 4 4.83 -28.84 15.80
C ILE A 4 3.88 -27.68 16.16
N THR A 5 3.72 -26.72 15.24
CA THR A 5 2.76 -25.63 15.36
C THR A 5 1.60 -25.87 14.38
N SER A 6 0.37 -25.52 14.78
CA SER A 6 -0.83 -25.62 13.94
C SER A 6 -1.59 -24.28 13.92
N GLY A 7 -2.38 -24.05 12.87
CA GLY A 7 -3.17 -22.84 12.71
C GLY A 7 -2.44 -21.71 11.97
N LYS A 8 -3.10 -20.54 11.89
CA LYS A 8 -2.50 -19.33 11.29
C LYS A 8 -1.47 -18.73 12.24
N VAL A 9 -0.27 -18.46 11.73
CA VAL A 9 0.79 -17.78 12.49
C VAL A 9 0.71 -16.28 12.15
N SER A 10 0.46 -15.46 13.18
CA SER A 10 0.56 -14.00 13.04
C SER A 10 2.04 -13.62 12.88
N ARG A 11 2.36 -12.88 11.85
CA ARG A 11 3.71 -12.36 11.60
C ARG A 11 3.65 -11.06 10.82
N ALA A 12 4.73 -10.31 10.84
CA ALA A 12 4.95 -9.17 9.96
C ALA A 12 4.82 -9.56 8.47
N GLN A 13 4.32 -8.65 7.65
CA GLN A 13 3.90 -8.89 6.27
C GLN A 13 4.96 -8.45 5.26
N LYS A 14 5.10 -9.23 4.19
CA LYS A 14 5.92 -8.95 3.01
C LYS A 14 5.01 -8.40 1.91
N ILE A 15 5.05 -7.09 1.66
CA ILE A 15 4.13 -6.43 0.74
C ILE A 15 4.90 -5.87 -0.45
N VAL A 16 4.37 -6.07 -1.64
CA VAL A 16 4.85 -5.43 -2.87
C VAL A 16 3.67 -4.70 -3.52
N VAL A 17 3.86 -3.42 -3.82
CA VAL A 17 2.87 -2.57 -4.47
C VAL A 17 3.47 -2.01 -5.74
N TYR A 18 2.91 -2.36 -6.90
CA TYR A 18 3.40 -1.83 -8.15
C TYR A 18 2.29 -1.23 -9.00
N GLY A 19 2.64 -0.28 -9.85
CA GLY A 19 1.68 0.42 -10.71
C GLY A 19 2.32 1.56 -11.47
N SER A 20 1.53 2.24 -12.30
CA SER A 20 1.98 3.37 -13.12
C SER A 20 2.58 4.49 -12.26
N GLU A 21 3.42 5.30 -12.89
CA GLU A 21 3.93 6.53 -12.26
C GLU A 21 2.75 7.45 -11.89
N GLY A 22 2.85 8.13 -10.74
CA GLY A 22 1.82 9.05 -10.28
C GLY A 22 0.52 8.43 -9.77
N ILE A 23 0.37 7.09 -9.75
CA ILE A 23 -0.86 6.43 -9.24
C ILE A 23 -1.08 6.64 -7.73
N GLY A 24 -0.05 7.01 -6.97
CA GLY A 24 -0.11 7.26 -5.53
C GLY A 24 0.44 6.13 -4.67
N LYS A 25 1.42 5.34 -5.15
CA LYS A 25 2.05 4.24 -4.39
C LYS A 25 2.67 4.73 -3.09
N THR A 26 3.47 5.80 -3.13
CA THR A 26 4.11 6.42 -1.96
C THR A 26 3.08 6.91 -0.94
N THR A 27 2.00 7.55 -1.40
CA THR A 27 0.88 7.99 -0.56
C THR A 27 0.15 6.81 0.08
N PHE A 28 -0.05 5.72 -0.66
CA PHE A 28 -0.62 4.50 -0.12
C PHE A 28 0.30 3.88 0.96
N ALA A 29 1.61 3.84 0.70
CA ALA A 29 2.60 3.32 1.65
C ALA A 29 2.70 4.17 2.93
N SER A 30 2.49 5.50 2.85
CA SER A 30 2.53 6.38 4.02
C SER A 30 1.39 6.17 5.01
N ALA A 31 0.32 5.47 4.61
CA ALA A 31 -0.81 5.14 5.48
C ALA A 31 -0.60 3.84 6.30
N PHE A 32 0.50 3.13 6.10
CA PHE A 32 0.81 1.90 6.84
C PHE A 32 1.22 2.21 8.30
N PRO A 33 1.22 1.19 9.19
CA PRO A 33 1.60 1.37 10.60
C PRO A 33 3.01 1.95 10.75
N LYS A 34 3.16 3.11 11.39
CA LYS A 34 4.45 3.80 11.68
C LYS A 34 5.45 3.65 10.53
N PRO A 35 5.17 4.20 9.32
CA PRO A 35 6.00 3.97 8.15
C PRO A 35 7.36 4.68 8.30
N LEU A 36 8.43 3.97 7.95
CA LEU A 36 9.78 4.51 7.84
C LEU A 36 10.29 4.26 6.43
N PHE A 37 10.60 5.32 5.70
CA PHE A 37 10.97 5.23 4.30
C PHE A 37 12.49 5.13 4.10
N ILE A 38 12.90 4.23 3.22
CA ILE A 38 14.15 4.31 2.48
C ILE A 38 13.77 4.74 1.07
N ASP A 39 13.96 6.03 0.79
CA ASP A 39 13.61 6.63 -0.49
C ASP A 39 14.81 6.53 -1.44
N THR A 40 14.69 5.71 -2.48
CA THR A 40 15.72 5.49 -3.48
C THR A 40 15.57 6.37 -4.71
N GLU A 41 14.41 7.04 -4.85
CA GLU A 41 14.05 7.88 -5.99
C GLU A 41 14.10 9.38 -5.68
N GLY A 42 13.93 9.77 -4.40
CA GLY A 42 13.82 11.16 -3.97
C GLY A 42 12.38 11.70 -3.98
N GLY A 43 11.39 10.84 -4.19
CA GLY A 43 9.97 11.22 -4.32
C GLY A 43 9.30 11.68 -3.04
N THR A 44 9.84 11.33 -1.86
CA THR A 44 9.22 11.64 -0.57
C THR A 44 9.50 13.05 -0.06
N ALA A 45 10.35 13.85 -0.72
CA ALA A 45 10.76 15.17 -0.25
C ALA A 45 9.58 16.13 0.03
N HIS A 46 8.45 15.94 -0.65
CA HIS A 46 7.23 16.77 -0.49
C HIS A 46 6.18 16.14 0.44
N MET A 47 6.54 15.08 1.18
CA MET A 47 5.62 14.37 2.06
C MET A 47 6.07 14.50 3.51
N ASP A 48 5.11 14.61 4.41
CA ASP A 48 5.35 14.55 5.86
C ASP A 48 5.42 13.08 6.30
N VAL A 49 6.62 12.50 6.18
CA VAL A 49 6.90 11.09 6.53
C VAL A 49 8.28 10.96 7.18
N ASN A 50 8.41 9.94 8.04
CA ASN A 50 9.72 9.56 8.55
C ASN A 50 10.53 8.86 7.45
N ARG A 51 11.77 9.30 7.25
CA ARG A 51 12.67 8.71 6.25
C ARG A 51 14.10 8.64 6.76
N LEU A 52 14.81 7.61 6.31
CA LEU A 52 16.26 7.51 6.46
C LEU A 52 16.96 8.36 5.39
N ALA A 53 18.25 8.63 5.58
CA ALA A 53 19.05 9.27 4.55
C ALA A 53 19.00 8.44 3.25
N MET A 54 18.89 9.12 2.10
CA MET A 54 18.86 8.47 0.80
C MET A 54 20.17 7.68 0.59
N PRO A 55 20.08 6.36 0.27
CA PRO A 55 21.29 5.58 0.01
C PRO A 55 21.97 6.03 -1.28
N ASP A 56 23.28 6.20 -1.24
CA ASP A 56 24.12 6.56 -2.40
C ASP A 56 24.71 5.34 -3.12
N SER A 57 24.59 4.17 -2.50
CA SER A 57 25.16 2.92 -2.96
C SER A 57 24.28 1.72 -2.62
N TRP A 58 24.51 0.60 -3.33
CA TRP A 58 23.78 -0.64 -3.06
C TRP A 58 24.12 -1.21 -1.68
N ASP A 59 25.40 -1.24 -1.31
CA ASP A 59 25.81 -1.71 0.01
C ASP A 59 25.28 -0.80 1.12
N GLY A 60 25.18 0.52 0.88
CA GLY A 60 24.54 1.48 1.78
C GLY A 60 23.05 1.18 1.98
N LEU A 61 22.31 0.88 0.92
CA LEU A 61 20.91 0.48 1.00
C LEU A 61 20.73 -0.79 1.85
N VAL A 62 21.52 -1.82 1.59
CA VAL A 62 21.44 -3.08 2.34
C VAL A 62 21.80 -2.86 3.81
N ALA A 63 22.84 -2.05 4.09
CA ALA A 63 23.25 -1.72 5.45
C ALA A 63 22.16 -0.99 6.22
N LEU A 64 21.45 -0.04 5.61
CA LEU A 64 20.29 0.65 6.24
C LEU A 64 19.18 -0.34 6.62
N ILE A 65 18.84 -1.28 5.73
CA ILE A 65 17.83 -2.32 6.01
C ILE A 65 18.28 -3.20 7.20
N GLU A 66 19.55 -3.60 7.21
CA GLU A 66 20.10 -4.38 8.31
C GLU A 66 20.12 -3.60 9.63
N GLU A 67 20.41 -2.30 9.59
CA GLU A 67 20.36 -1.45 10.78
C GLU A 67 18.93 -1.34 11.33
N VAL A 68 17.93 -1.16 10.47
CA VAL A 68 16.51 -1.20 10.87
C VAL A 68 16.19 -2.53 11.55
N SER A 69 16.64 -3.66 11.00
CA SER A 69 16.37 -4.99 11.58
C SER A 69 16.97 -5.19 12.98
N ARG A 70 18.08 -4.48 13.31
CA ARG A 70 18.71 -4.51 14.63
C ARG A 70 18.03 -3.61 15.66
N ASN A 71 17.07 -2.79 15.24
CA ASN A 71 16.32 -1.87 16.09
C ASN A 71 14.81 -2.21 16.06
N PRO A 72 14.38 -3.34 16.67
CA PRO A 72 12.97 -3.74 16.68
C PRO A 72 12.08 -2.63 17.24
N GLY A 73 10.95 -2.37 16.56
CA GLY A 73 9.98 -1.36 16.98
C GLY A 73 10.32 0.10 16.57
N ILE A 74 11.44 0.34 15.89
CA ILE A 74 11.76 1.67 15.33
C ILE A 74 10.69 2.13 14.33
N CYS A 75 10.10 1.18 13.60
CA CYS A 75 8.95 1.39 12.72
C CYS A 75 7.94 0.24 12.85
N GLY A 76 6.75 0.41 12.32
CA GLY A 76 5.78 -0.67 12.11
C GLY A 76 5.89 -1.25 10.71
N THR A 77 6.36 -0.43 9.76
CA THR A 77 6.54 -0.82 8.35
C THR A 77 7.76 -0.10 7.78
N LEU A 78 8.75 -0.88 7.34
CA LEU A 78 9.83 -0.37 6.51
C LEU A 78 9.33 -0.27 5.07
N VAL A 79 9.41 0.92 4.48
CA VAL A 79 9.01 1.18 3.09
C VAL A 79 10.26 1.40 2.25
N ILE A 80 10.42 0.64 1.17
CA ILE A 80 11.48 0.81 0.17
C ILE A 80 10.82 1.36 -1.10
N ASP A 81 11.09 2.61 -1.44
CA ASP A 81 10.43 3.36 -2.51
C ASP A 81 11.47 3.94 -3.48
N THR A 82 11.77 3.29 -4.61
CA THR A 82 11.16 2.12 -5.26
C THR A 82 12.20 1.03 -5.58
N ALA A 83 11.74 -0.21 -5.83
CA ALA A 83 12.60 -1.34 -6.18
C ALA A 83 13.34 -1.14 -7.51
N ASP A 84 12.75 -0.49 -8.49
CA ASP A 84 13.38 -0.24 -9.79
C ASP A 84 14.55 0.77 -9.68
N TRP A 85 14.48 1.76 -8.80
CA TRP A 85 15.63 2.61 -8.49
C TRP A 85 16.67 1.88 -7.63
N ALA A 86 16.25 1.02 -6.70
CA ALA A 86 17.16 0.14 -5.97
C ALA A 86 17.91 -0.81 -6.94
N GLU A 87 17.24 -1.33 -7.97
CA GLU A 87 17.88 -2.13 -9.02
C GLU A 87 18.96 -1.35 -9.80
N GLN A 88 18.71 -0.05 -10.08
CA GLN A 88 19.73 0.79 -10.72
C GLN A 88 20.96 1.00 -9.83
N LEU A 89 20.77 1.16 -8.51
CA LEU A 89 21.90 1.20 -7.57
C LEU A 89 22.70 -0.11 -7.60
N CYS A 90 22.01 -1.25 -7.62
CA CYS A 90 22.64 -2.58 -7.71
C CYS A 90 23.44 -2.74 -9.00
N ILE A 91 22.87 -2.38 -10.14
CA ILE A 91 23.54 -2.46 -11.46
C ILE A 91 24.80 -1.58 -11.47
N LYS A 92 24.67 -0.33 -10.99
CA LYS A 92 25.79 0.62 -10.92
C LYS A 92 26.91 0.10 -10.05
N ASP A 93 26.60 -0.47 -8.89
CA ASP A 93 27.56 -1.05 -7.96
C ASP A 93 28.30 -2.25 -8.57
N ILE A 94 27.56 -3.20 -9.16
CA ILE A 94 28.13 -4.37 -9.85
C ILE A 94 29.03 -3.92 -10.99
N CYS A 95 28.59 -3.01 -11.86
CA CYS A 95 29.39 -2.49 -12.95
C CYS A 95 30.67 -1.82 -12.45
N SER A 96 30.59 -1.04 -11.36
CA SER A 96 31.75 -0.39 -10.74
C SER A 96 32.76 -1.41 -10.20
N LYS A 97 32.29 -2.41 -9.42
CA LYS A 97 33.11 -3.47 -8.84
C LYS A 97 33.91 -4.25 -9.90
N TYR A 98 33.30 -4.50 -11.05
CA TYR A 98 33.91 -5.23 -12.15
C TYR A 98 34.52 -4.35 -13.23
N LYS A 99 34.56 -3.03 -13.04
CA LYS A 99 35.11 -2.03 -14.00
C LYS A 99 34.47 -2.18 -15.40
N LYS A 100 33.13 -2.32 -15.43
CA LYS A 100 32.31 -2.39 -16.64
C LYS A 100 31.53 -1.10 -16.82
N SER A 101 31.30 -0.68 -18.08
CA SER A 101 30.50 0.48 -18.39
C SER A 101 28.98 0.20 -18.35
N GLY A 102 28.60 -1.09 -18.49
CA GLY A 102 27.22 -1.52 -18.44
C GLY A 102 27.10 -3.03 -18.19
N ILE A 103 25.89 -3.45 -17.81
CA ILE A 103 25.62 -4.85 -17.44
C ILE A 103 25.79 -5.82 -18.62
N GLU A 104 25.58 -5.35 -19.84
CA GLU A 104 25.74 -6.16 -21.07
C GLU A 104 27.19 -6.56 -21.36
N GLU A 105 28.16 -5.80 -20.83
CA GLU A 105 29.59 -6.11 -21.01
C GLU A 105 30.06 -7.36 -20.27
N PHE A 106 29.25 -7.94 -19.39
CA PHE A 106 29.59 -9.18 -18.67
C PHE A 106 29.56 -10.43 -19.58
N GLY A 107 28.86 -10.34 -20.72
CA GLY A 107 28.67 -11.44 -21.65
C GLY A 107 27.88 -12.61 -21.07
N TYR A 108 27.20 -13.35 -21.94
CA TYR A 108 26.44 -14.56 -21.60
C TYR A 108 25.48 -14.40 -20.38
N GLY A 109 24.96 -13.22 -20.12
CA GLY A 109 24.02 -12.96 -19.04
C GLY A 109 24.62 -12.98 -17.61
N LYS A 110 25.92 -13.11 -17.44
CA LYS A 110 26.60 -13.16 -16.12
C LYS A 110 26.29 -11.95 -15.25
N GLY A 111 26.21 -10.75 -15.83
CA GLY A 111 25.85 -9.54 -15.08
C GLY A 111 24.48 -9.64 -14.45
N TYR A 112 23.51 -10.18 -15.16
CA TYR A 112 22.15 -10.39 -14.64
C TYR A 112 22.09 -11.46 -13.54
N THR A 113 23.00 -12.48 -13.58
CA THR A 113 23.15 -13.44 -12.49
C THR A 113 23.66 -12.73 -11.24
N CYS A 114 24.66 -11.87 -11.34
CA CYS A 114 25.17 -11.09 -10.21
C CYS A 114 24.07 -10.19 -9.61
N ILE A 115 23.24 -9.54 -10.44
CA ILE A 115 22.10 -8.74 -9.95
C ILE A 115 21.13 -9.64 -9.16
N SER A 116 20.81 -10.83 -9.67
CA SER A 116 19.92 -11.79 -9.01
C SER A 116 20.44 -12.22 -7.63
N GLU A 117 21.75 -12.49 -7.53
CA GLU A 117 22.42 -12.84 -6.27
C GLU A 117 22.37 -11.68 -5.27
N GLU A 118 22.65 -10.47 -5.70
CA GLU A 118 22.60 -9.27 -4.87
C GLU A 118 21.16 -8.96 -4.40
N PHE A 119 20.16 -9.12 -5.27
CA PHE A 119 18.77 -8.98 -4.86
C PHE A 119 18.32 -10.08 -3.89
N SER A 120 18.84 -11.27 -4.00
CA SER A 120 18.61 -12.33 -3.00
C SER A 120 19.18 -11.92 -1.63
N ARG A 121 20.36 -11.29 -1.59
CA ARG A 121 20.95 -10.70 -0.37
C ARG A 121 20.08 -9.58 0.21
N PHE A 122 19.57 -8.70 -0.64
CA PHE A 122 18.65 -7.62 -0.26
C PHE A 122 17.35 -8.17 0.35
N LEU A 123 16.72 -9.15 -0.29
CA LEU A 123 15.51 -9.79 0.24
C LEU A 123 15.78 -10.54 1.56
N ALA A 124 16.95 -11.14 1.71
CA ALA A 124 17.37 -11.76 2.97
C ALA A 124 17.56 -10.71 4.09
N ALA A 125 18.02 -9.48 3.77
CA ALA A 125 18.06 -8.38 4.73
C ALA A 125 16.63 -7.92 5.11
N CYS A 126 15.72 -7.84 4.14
CA CYS A 126 14.29 -7.59 4.40
C CYS A 126 13.66 -8.68 5.30
N ASP A 127 14.05 -9.95 5.12
CA ASP A 127 13.57 -11.03 5.98
C ASP A 127 14.02 -10.90 7.44
N LYS A 128 15.18 -10.27 7.70
CA LYS A 128 15.60 -9.93 9.08
C LYS A 128 14.67 -8.88 9.71
N VAL A 129 14.18 -7.92 8.92
CA VAL A 129 13.19 -6.91 9.37
C VAL A 129 11.85 -7.60 9.71
N ILE A 130 11.41 -8.53 8.86
CA ILE A 130 10.21 -9.35 9.13
C ILE A 130 10.37 -10.18 10.41
N ALA A 131 11.55 -10.80 10.60
CA ALA A 131 11.85 -11.58 11.80
C ALA A 131 11.91 -10.71 13.08
N ALA A 132 12.15 -9.40 12.95
CA ALA A 132 12.08 -8.42 14.02
C ALA A 132 10.67 -7.83 14.23
N ASP A 133 9.63 -8.49 13.69
CA ASP A 133 8.20 -8.16 13.78
C ASP A 133 7.85 -6.78 13.19
N MET A 134 8.57 -6.34 12.18
CA MET A 134 8.29 -5.13 11.38
C MET A 134 7.93 -5.50 9.94
N ASN A 135 6.84 -4.93 9.42
CA ASN A 135 6.43 -5.15 8.03
C ASN A 135 7.45 -4.58 7.04
N VAL A 136 7.55 -5.18 5.87
CA VAL A 136 8.31 -4.60 4.75
C VAL A 136 7.37 -4.38 3.58
N LEU A 137 7.33 -3.15 3.08
CA LEU A 137 6.62 -2.75 1.89
C LEU A 137 7.61 -2.25 0.84
N ILE A 138 7.60 -2.88 -0.32
CA ILE A 138 8.42 -2.49 -1.47
C ILE A 138 7.48 -1.94 -2.54
N THR A 139 7.71 -0.70 -2.99
CA THR A 139 7.01 -0.16 -4.15
C THR A 139 7.82 -0.41 -5.42
N ALA A 140 7.15 -0.46 -6.58
CA ALA A 140 7.79 -0.53 -7.88
C ALA A 140 6.95 0.17 -8.95
N HIS A 141 7.59 0.70 -9.98
CA HIS A 141 6.88 1.14 -11.16
C HIS A 141 6.41 -0.04 -12.01
N ALA A 142 5.34 0.20 -12.78
CA ALA A 142 4.87 -0.74 -13.78
C ALA A 142 5.31 -0.29 -15.18
N LYS A 143 5.55 -1.27 -16.04
CA LYS A 143 5.74 -1.09 -17.48
C LYS A 143 4.77 -1.97 -18.24
N MET A 144 4.33 -1.51 -19.40
CA MET A 144 3.55 -2.33 -20.32
C MET A 144 4.48 -3.08 -21.27
N ARG A 145 4.17 -4.35 -21.50
CA ARG A 145 4.92 -5.21 -22.39
C ARG A 145 4.00 -6.08 -23.20
N LYS A 146 4.33 -6.29 -24.46
CA LYS A 146 3.66 -7.30 -25.28
C LYS A 146 4.04 -8.70 -24.81
N PHE A 147 3.03 -9.52 -24.64
CA PHE A 147 3.14 -10.89 -24.20
C PHE A 147 2.51 -11.82 -25.26
N GLU A 148 3.22 -12.88 -25.58
CA GLU A 148 2.75 -13.93 -26.50
C GLU A 148 2.66 -15.23 -25.70
N GLN A 149 1.53 -15.91 -25.81
CA GLN A 149 1.36 -17.24 -25.21
C GLN A 149 1.68 -18.30 -26.27
N PRO A 150 2.44 -19.36 -25.92
CA PRO A 150 2.78 -20.41 -26.87
C PRO A 150 1.57 -21.14 -27.47
N ASP A 151 0.46 -21.19 -26.72
CA ASP A 151 -0.73 -21.97 -27.06
C ASP A 151 -1.83 -21.13 -27.76
N GLU A 152 -1.62 -19.80 -27.91
CA GLU A 152 -2.61 -18.89 -28.49
C GLU A 152 -2.00 -18.07 -29.62
N MET A 153 -2.75 -17.87 -30.71
CA MET A 153 -2.35 -16.99 -31.80
C MET A 153 -2.60 -15.52 -31.43
N GLY A 154 -1.51 -14.73 -31.38
CA GLY A 154 -1.57 -13.29 -31.13
C GLY A 154 -0.78 -12.85 -29.89
N SER A 155 -0.69 -11.53 -29.75
CA SER A 155 -0.03 -10.91 -28.60
C SER A 155 -0.99 -9.96 -27.90
N TYR A 156 -0.86 -9.84 -26.59
CA TYR A 156 -1.60 -8.86 -25.82
C TYR A 156 -0.68 -8.03 -24.90
N ASP A 157 -1.16 -6.88 -24.48
CA ASP A 157 -0.40 -6.01 -23.58
C ASP A 157 -0.58 -6.44 -22.13
N ARG A 158 0.56 -6.55 -21.43
CA ARG A 158 0.60 -6.96 -20.03
C ARG A 158 1.38 -5.96 -19.18
N TRP A 159 0.85 -5.66 -18.01
CA TRP A 159 1.54 -4.88 -16.99
C TRP A 159 2.50 -5.77 -16.20
N GLU A 160 3.75 -5.34 -16.10
CA GLU A 160 4.79 -5.99 -15.32
C GLU A 160 5.51 -4.95 -14.45
N MET A 161 6.15 -5.39 -13.37
CA MET A 161 7.07 -4.51 -12.64
C MET A 161 8.20 -4.04 -13.56
N LYS A 162 8.62 -2.79 -13.42
CA LYS A 162 9.72 -2.17 -14.21
C LYS A 162 11.07 -2.64 -13.68
N LEU A 163 11.26 -3.94 -13.63
CA LEU A 163 12.46 -4.63 -13.19
C LEU A 163 13.01 -5.51 -14.31
N THR A 164 14.24 -6.01 -14.11
CA THR A 164 14.81 -7.03 -15.00
C THR A 164 14.06 -8.35 -14.89
N ARG A 165 14.21 -9.20 -15.90
CA ARG A 165 13.58 -10.52 -15.93
C ARG A 165 14.07 -11.45 -14.81
N GLN A 166 15.25 -11.19 -14.27
CA GLN A 166 15.86 -11.98 -13.21
C GLN A 166 15.37 -11.54 -11.83
N VAL A 167 15.16 -10.25 -11.61
CA VAL A 167 14.77 -9.70 -10.30
C VAL A 167 13.26 -9.76 -10.07
N ALA A 168 12.45 -9.49 -11.10
CA ALA A 168 11.00 -9.47 -10.94
C ALA A 168 10.41 -10.76 -10.34
N PRO A 169 10.82 -11.98 -10.76
CA PRO A 169 10.35 -13.23 -10.14
C PRO A 169 10.72 -13.33 -8.66
N LEU A 170 11.94 -12.95 -8.27
CA LEU A 170 12.41 -13.04 -6.88
C LEU A 170 11.50 -12.22 -5.95
N ILE A 171 11.19 -10.99 -6.33
CA ILE A 171 10.32 -10.11 -5.54
C ILE A 171 8.88 -10.65 -5.49
N LYS A 172 8.35 -11.16 -6.61
CA LYS A 172 7.01 -11.77 -6.67
C LYS A 172 6.90 -12.99 -5.76
N GLU A 173 7.88 -13.88 -5.79
CA GLU A 173 7.90 -15.10 -4.98
C GLU A 173 8.05 -14.77 -3.51
N TRP A 174 8.92 -13.83 -3.15
CA TRP A 174 9.19 -13.39 -1.79
C TRP A 174 7.97 -12.79 -1.10
N SER A 175 7.12 -12.07 -1.81
CA SER A 175 5.99 -11.33 -1.22
C SER A 175 4.87 -12.24 -0.71
N ASP A 176 4.19 -11.83 0.38
CA ASP A 176 2.90 -12.41 0.81
C ASP A 176 1.74 -11.77 0.07
N MET A 177 1.83 -10.47 -0.22
CA MET A 177 0.91 -9.70 -1.04
C MET A 177 1.65 -9.01 -2.17
N LEU A 178 1.22 -9.25 -3.41
CA LEU A 178 1.62 -8.53 -4.61
C LEU A 178 0.38 -7.79 -5.13
N LEU A 179 0.39 -6.47 -4.98
CA LEU A 179 -0.75 -5.60 -5.26
C LEU A 179 -0.47 -4.77 -6.51
N PHE A 180 -1.31 -4.93 -7.52
CA PHE A 180 -1.23 -4.13 -8.74
C PHE A 180 -2.17 -2.93 -8.65
N CYS A 181 -1.62 -1.72 -8.71
CA CYS A 181 -2.37 -0.47 -8.67
C CYS A 181 -2.54 0.11 -10.06
N ASN A 182 -3.77 0.41 -10.45
CA ASN A 182 -4.06 1.02 -11.75
C ASN A 182 -5.31 1.91 -11.69
N TYR A 183 -5.50 2.71 -12.73
CA TYR A 183 -6.75 3.43 -12.95
C TYR A 183 -7.79 2.50 -13.58
N LYS A 184 -8.98 2.46 -13.02
CA LYS A 184 -10.11 1.77 -13.65
C LYS A 184 -10.63 2.63 -14.78
N THR A 185 -10.34 2.22 -16.01
CA THR A 185 -10.71 2.92 -17.23
C THR A 185 -11.72 2.08 -18.02
N PHE A 186 -12.78 2.70 -18.50
CA PHE A 186 -13.75 2.10 -19.40
C PHE A 186 -13.57 2.73 -20.78
N VAL A 187 -13.58 1.91 -21.81
CA VAL A 187 -13.57 2.37 -23.19
C VAL A 187 -15.02 2.45 -23.66
N VAL A 188 -15.48 3.67 -23.94
CA VAL A 188 -16.81 3.90 -24.51
C VAL A 188 -16.66 4.15 -26.00
N SER A 189 -17.26 3.28 -26.81
CA SER A 189 -17.33 3.48 -28.25
C SER A 189 -18.35 4.57 -28.55
N GLN A 190 -17.95 5.59 -29.30
CA GLN A 190 -18.82 6.66 -29.79
C GLN A 190 -19.30 6.33 -31.22
N GLU A 191 -20.47 6.84 -31.58
CA GLU A 191 -20.94 6.82 -32.98
C GLU A 191 -19.88 7.45 -33.89
N GLY A 192 -19.44 6.72 -34.90
CA GLY A 192 -18.35 7.11 -35.80
C GLY A 192 -17.00 6.40 -35.56
N GLY A 193 -16.97 5.33 -34.73
CA GLY A 193 -15.80 4.44 -34.60
C GLY A 193 -14.65 5.02 -33.74
N LYS A 194 -14.87 6.15 -33.05
CA LYS A 194 -13.90 6.72 -32.11
C LYS A 194 -14.17 6.19 -30.70
N SER A 195 -13.13 5.66 -30.06
CA SER A 195 -13.17 5.22 -28.67
C SER A 195 -12.66 6.30 -27.73
N LYS A 196 -13.36 6.56 -26.62
CA LYS A 196 -12.96 7.50 -25.58
C LYS A 196 -12.81 6.75 -24.25
N GLY A 197 -11.65 6.91 -23.60
CA GLY A 197 -11.45 6.44 -22.25
C GLY A 197 -12.24 7.28 -21.25
N GLN A 198 -13.02 6.64 -20.40
CA GLN A 198 -13.70 7.24 -19.25
C GLN A 198 -13.31 6.47 -17.99
N GLY A 199 -13.27 7.16 -16.85
CA GLY A 199 -12.90 6.55 -15.57
C GLY A 199 -11.84 7.40 -14.86
N GLY A 200 -11.05 6.76 -14.00
CA GLY A 200 -10.01 7.45 -13.24
C GLY A 200 -10.01 7.09 -11.76
N LYS A 201 -10.94 6.21 -11.33
CA LYS A 201 -10.90 5.64 -9.98
C LYS A 201 -9.63 4.81 -9.84
N ARG A 202 -8.84 5.05 -8.78
CA ARG A 202 -7.67 4.25 -8.44
C ARG A 202 -8.09 2.99 -7.73
N VAL A 203 -7.65 1.84 -8.24
CA VAL A 203 -7.98 0.52 -7.71
C VAL A 203 -6.73 -0.31 -7.48
N ILE A 204 -6.84 -1.29 -6.58
CA ILE A 204 -5.85 -2.32 -6.33
C ILE A 204 -6.43 -3.64 -6.81
N TYR A 205 -5.68 -4.33 -7.66
CA TYR A 205 -5.94 -5.72 -8.04
C TYR A 205 -5.08 -6.64 -7.17
N THR A 206 -5.71 -7.64 -6.58
CA THR A 206 -5.11 -8.57 -5.61
C THR A 206 -5.00 -10.00 -6.14
N SER A 207 -5.61 -10.28 -7.28
CA SER A 207 -5.66 -11.58 -7.92
C SER A 207 -5.03 -11.53 -9.31
N HIS A 208 -4.35 -12.63 -9.68
CA HIS A 208 -3.74 -12.79 -11.00
C HIS A 208 -4.74 -12.58 -12.12
N HIS A 209 -4.29 -11.97 -13.20
CA HIS A 209 -5.02 -11.80 -14.45
C HIS A 209 -4.03 -11.94 -15.63
N PRO A 210 -4.43 -12.37 -16.84
CA PRO A 210 -3.52 -12.39 -17.98
C PRO A 210 -2.77 -11.08 -18.22
N CYS A 211 -3.41 -9.92 -18.00
CA CYS A 211 -2.83 -8.61 -18.22
C CYS A 211 -1.97 -8.08 -17.05
N TRP A 212 -1.92 -8.74 -15.89
CA TRP A 212 -1.07 -8.36 -14.75
C TRP A 212 -0.85 -9.50 -13.78
N ASP A 213 0.23 -9.41 -12.99
CA ASP A 213 0.46 -10.27 -11.85
C ASP A 213 -0.09 -9.63 -10.58
N ALA A 214 -0.80 -10.42 -9.77
CA ALA A 214 -1.16 -10.06 -8.42
C ALA A 214 -1.31 -11.34 -7.58
N LYS A 215 -1.13 -11.22 -6.28
CA LYS A 215 -1.19 -12.33 -5.33
C LYS A 215 -1.59 -11.81 -3.96
N ASN A 216 -2.44 -12.53 -3.23
CA ASN A 216 -2.63 -12.30 -1.81
C ASN A 216 -2.87 -13.62 -1.07
N ARG A 217 -2.49 -13.65 0.22
CA ARG A 217 -2.69 -14.82 1.12
C ARG A 217 -3.78 -14.54 2.17
N HIS A 218 -4.52 -13.44 2.03
CA HIS A 218 -5.45 -12.92 3.03
C HIS A 218 -6.91 -12.98 2.56
N ALA A 219 -7.20 -13.68 1.45
CA ALA A 219 -8.53 -13.78 0.87
C ALA A 219 -9.17 -12.40 0.55
N LEU A 220 -8.35 -11.43 0.13
CA LEU A 220 -8.85 -10.12 -0.29
C LEU A 220 -9.72 -10.23 -1.55
N PRO A 221 -10.70 -9.32 -1.73
CA PRO A 221 -11.45 -9.20 -2.99
C PRO A 221 -10.51 -9.02 -4.17
N ALA A 222 -10.85 -9.55 -5.34
CA ALA A 222 -9.99 -9.48 -6.54
C ALA A 222 -9.67 -8.04 -6.97
N GLU A 223 -10.58 -7.10 -6.70
CA GLU A 223 -10.45 -5.66 -6.91
C GLU A 223 -10.95 -4.91 -5.68
N MET A 224 -10.26 -3.86 -5.26
CA MET A 224 -10.65 -3.00 -4.15
C MET A 224 -10.15 -1.56 -4.38
N ASP A 225 -10.68 -0.63 -3.59
CA ASP A 225 -10.24 0.77 -3.62
C ASP A 225 -8.77 0.88 -3.17
N MET A 226 -8.03 1.80 -3.79
CA MET A 226 -6.65 2.09 -3.41
C MET A 226 -6.63 2.93 -2.12
N SER A 227 -6.96 2.27 -1.01
CA SER A 227 -6.96 2.81 0.35
C SER A 227 -6.36 1.79 1.30
N PHE A 228 -5.60 2.26 2.30
CA PHE A 228 -5.09 1.40 3.37
C PHE A 228 -6.23 0.76 4.18
N ASP A 229 -7.36 1.44 4.32
CA ASP A 229 -8.52 0.91 5.05
C ASP A 229 -9.02 -0.42 4.48
N SER A 230 -8.87 -0.62 3.16
CA SER A 230 -9.24 -1.89 2.50
C SER A 230 -8.44 -3.10 3.01
N ILE A 231 -7.25 -2.88 3.56
CA ILE A 231 -6.34 -3.94 4.05
C ILE A 231 -5.94 -3.77 5.52
N ARG A 232 -6.46 -2.75 6.22
CA ARG A 232 -6.14 -2.42 7.62
C ARG A 232 -6.24 -3.63 8.56
N HIS A 233 -7.26 -4.47 8.38
CA HIS A 233 -7.52 -5.65 9.19
C HIS A 233 -6.39 -6.68 9.20
N ILE A 234 -5.52 -6.68 8.19
CA ILE A 234 -4.37 -7.60 8.09
C ILE A 234 -3.28 -7.21 9.10
N PHE A 235 -3.12 -5.92 9.38
CA PHE A 235 -2.03 -5.37 10.18
C PHE A 235 -2.38 -5.21 11.66
N TYR A 236 -3.66 -5.05 11.95
CA TYR A 236 -4.13 -4.82 13.32
C TYR A 236 -4.89 -6.02 13.90
N GLY A 237 -5.03 -7.12 13.12
CA GLY A 237 -5.82 -8.29 13.48
C GLY A 237 -7.32 -7.98 13.49
N SER A 238 -8.16 -9.00 13.50
CA SER A 238 -9.59 -8.81 13.76
C SER A 238 -9.89 -8.35 15.20
N ALA A 239 -8.89 -8.36 16.11
CA ALA A 239 -9.00 -7.72 17.42
C ALA A 239 -8.73 -6.21 17.41
N ALA A 240 -8.15 -5.66 16.32
CA ALA A 240 -8.06 -4.22 16.11
C ALA A 240 -9.22 -3.65 15.28
N SER A 241 -10.11 -4.50 14.79
CA SER A 241 -11.52 -4.14 14.58
C SER A 241 -12.30 -4.03 15.91
N ASN A 242 -11.66 -4.33 17.04
CA ASN A 242 -12.10 -4.07 18.43
C ASN A 242 -11.38 -2.86 19.08
N THR A 243 -10.59 -2.04 18.37
CA THR A 243 -10.67 -0.62 18.58
C THR A 243 -11.92 -0.20 17.80
N THR A 244 -13.05 -0.56 18.38
CA THR A 244 -14.34 0.04 18.14
C THR A 244 -14.48 0.59 16.70
N ASP A 245 -15.01 -0.24 15.77
CA ASP A 245 -16.35 0.03 15.39
C ASP A 245 -17.20 -0.10 16.68
N GLU A 246 -16.97 0.76 17.63
CA GLU A 246 -18.04 1.31 18.42
C GLU A 246 -19.01 1.78 17.32
N ASP A 247 -20.11 1.04 17.13
CA ASP A 247 -21.23 1.42 16.27
C ASP A 247 -21.26 2.93 16.29
N ALA A 248 -21.17 3.59 15.13
CA ALA A 248 -21.01 5.05 15.11
C ALA A 248 -22.07 5.70 16.00
N HIS A 249 -23.23 5.04 16.16
CA HIS A 249 -24.28 5.39 17.09
C HIS A 249 -23.90 5.12 18.55
N ALA A 250 -23.22 4.01 18.88
CA ALA A 250 -22.76 3.77 20.25
C ALA A 250 -21.70 4.79 20.69
N LYS A 251 -20.78 5.17 19.76
CA LYS A 251 -19.82 6.25 19.97
C LYS A 251 -20.53 7.60 20.16
N LEU A 252 -21.53 7.91 19.31
CA LEU A 252 -22.31 9.13 19.40
C LEU A 252 -23.02 9.19 20.76
N ASN A 253 -23.69 8.12 21.17
CA ASN A 253 -24.43 8.05 22.44
C ASN A 253 -23.50 8.29 23.64
N ARG A 254 -22.28 7.73 23.64
CA ARG A 254 -21.27 8.00 24.67
C ARG A 254 -20.85 9.47 24.66
N MET A 255 -20.52 10.03 23.48
CA MET A 255 -20.11 11.42 23.35
C MET A 255 -21.22 12.40 23.77
N MET A 256 -22.49 12.07 23.50
CA MET A 256 -23.67 12.84 23.94
C MET A 256 -23.83 12.75 25.45
N SER A 257 -23.68 11.56 26.04
CA SER A 257 -23.74 11.35 27.49
C SER A 257 -22.63 12.11 28.23
N ASP A 258 -21.38 12.05 27.72
CA ASP A 258 -20.22 12.74 28.32
C ASP A 258 -20.37 14.27 28.25
N ALA A 259 -21.05 14.78 27.21
CA ALA A 259 -21.29 16.21 27.01
C ALA A 259 -22.62 16.70 27.61
N GLU A 260 -23.43 15.77 28.16
CA GLU A 260 -24.80 16.04 28.69
C GLU A 260 -25.74 16.66 27.64
N ILE A 261 -25.67 16.13 26.38
CA ILE A 261 -26.48 16.55 25.26
C ILE A 261 -27.60 15.53 25.00
N SER A 262 -28.84 15.99 24.88
CA SER A 262 -29.99 15.14 24.55
C SER A 262 -30.15 14.99 23.02
N ASP A 263 -30.87 13.93 22.59
CA ASP A 263 -31.25 13.72 21.20
C ASP A 263 -31.95 14.93 20.57
N ASN A 264 -32.87 15.53 21.30
CA ASN A 264 -33.61 16.69 20.84
C ASN A 264 -32.72 17.92 20.56
N GLU A 265 -31.68 18.12 21.37
CA GLU A 265 -30.76 19.25 21.17
C GLU A 265 -29.87 19.02 19.94
N LEU A 266 -29.39 17.80 19.76
CA LEU A 266 -28.61 17.43 18.57
C LEU A 266 -29.47 17.55 17.29
N GLN A 267 -30.71 17.04 17.31
CA GLN A 267 -31.67 17.14 16.20
C GLN A 267 -31.96 18.61 15.81
N ARG A 268 -32.18 19.48 16.79
CA ARG A 268 -32.39 20.90 16.54
C ARG A 268 -31.18 21.54 15.84
N LEU A 269 -29.97 21.25 16.32
CA LEU A 269 -28.78 21.81 15.70
C LEU A 269 -28.55 21.26 14.28
N VAL A 270 -28.71 19.97 14.09
CA VAL A 270 -28.54 19.30 12.77
C VAL A 270 -29.56 19.86 11.77
N SER A 271 -30.81 20.05 12.20
CA SER A 271 -31.86 20.64 11.38
C SER A 271 -31.59 22.12 11.09
N ALA A 272 -31.16 22.91 12.06
CA ALA A 272 -30.78 24.32 11.87
C ALA A 272 -29.59 24.48 10.90
N LYS A 273 -28.73 23.47 10.79
CA LYS A 273 -27.62 23.43 9.81
C LYS A 273 -28.05 22.90 8.43
N GLY A 274 -29.31 22.51 8.26
CA GLY A 274 -29.86 22.06 6.98
C GLY A 274 -29.46 20.65 6.54
N HIS A 275 -29.01 19.79 7.47
CA HIS A 275 -28.58 18.43 7.13
C HIS A 275 -29.74 17.44 7.11
N TYR A 276 -30.58 17.42 8.15
CA TYR A 276 -31.75 16.53 8.28
C TYR A 276 -32.94 17.29 8.84
N SER A 277 -34.14 16.74 8.60
CA SER A 277 -35.40 17.26 9.19
C SER A 277 -35.36 17.12 10.72
N LEU A 278 -36.07 18.01 11.42
CA LEU A 278 -36.21 17.93 12.86
C LEU A 278 -36.87 16.64 13.35
N ASP A 279 -37.70 16.02 12.50
CA ASP A 279 -38.38 14.75 12.79
C ASP A 279 -37.51 13.51 12.56
N THR A 280 -36.31 13.68 12.03
CA THR A 280 -35.38 12.54 11.81
C THR A 280 -34.73 12.15 13.13
N ALA A 281 -35.00 10.93 13.63
CA ALA A 281 -34.41 10.45 14.88
C ALA A 281 -32.87 10.38 14.76
N VAL A 282 -32.17 10.64 15.88
CA VAL A 282 -30.68 10.52 15.91
C VAL A 282 -30.23 9.10 15.55
N ALA A 283 -31.03 8.09 15.90
CA ALA A 283 -30.78 6.70 15.54
C ALA A 283 -30.85 6.40 14.02
N ASP A 284 -31.51 7.27 13.24
CA ASP A 284 -31.68 7.13 11.80
C ASP A 284 -30.59 7.89 10.99
N TYR A 285 -29.66 8.55 11.66
CA TYR A 285 -28.56 9.22 10.97
C TYR A 285 -27.59 8.18 10.38
N PRO A 286 -27.27 8.26 9.08
CA PRO A 286 -26.31 7.33 8.49
C PRO A 286 -24.92 7.44 9.14
N ASP A 287 -24.22 6.31 9.33
CA ASP A 287 -22.84 6.26 9.84
C ASP A 287 -21.89 7.20 9.08
N SER A 288 -22.11 7.32 7.76
CA SER A 288 -21.34 8.24 6.93
C SER A 288 -21.53 9.72 7.30
N PHE A 289 -22.69 10.10 7.81
CA PHE A 289 -22.94 11.44 8.30
C PHE A 289 -22.28 11.65 9.67
N LEU A 290 -22.41 10.68 10.56
CA LEU A 290 -21.80 10.73 11.88
C LEU A 290 -20.26 10.87 11.76
N THR A 291 -19.63 10.07 10.91
CA THR A 291 -18.18 10.05 10.74
C THR A 291 -17.63 11.24 9.96
N ARG A 292 -18.37 11.77 8.98
CA ARG A 292 -17.88 12.85 8.12
C ARG A 292 -18.24 14.24 8.61
N TRP A 293 -19.32 14.38 9.39
CA TRP A 293 -19.78 15.69 9.83
C TRP A 293 -19.88 15.81 11.35
N VAL A 294 -20.56 14.90 12.05
CA VAL A 294 -20.78 15.01 13.50
C VAL A 294 -19.46 14.93 14.28
N PHE A 295 -18.72 13.85 14.13
CA PHE A 295 -17.48 13.64 14.92
C PHE A 295 -16.39 14.68 14.65
N PRO A 296 -16.09 15.09 13.40
CA PRO A 296 -15.08 16.13 13.16
C PRO A 296 -15.49 17.52 13.67
N ASN A 297 -16.79 17.77 13.86
CA ASN A 297 -17.29 19.05 14.35
C ASN A 297 -17.78 19.00 15.80
N TRP A 298 -17.52 17.92 16.55
CA TRP A 298 -18.13 17.68 17.85
C TRP A 298 -17.94 18.82 18.86
N GLU A 299 -16.74 19.35 19.01
CA GLU A 299 -16.47 20.47 19.93
C GLU A 299 -17.29 21.73 19.59
N LYS A 300 -17.46 22.02 18.30
CA LYS A 300 -18.30 23.13 17.83
C LYS A 300 -19.78 22.87 18.08
N ILE A 301 -20.23 21.62 17.91
CA ILE A 301 -21.59 21.17 18.17
C ILE A 301 -21.91 21.39 19.64
N VAL A 302 -21.07 20.88 20.54
CA VAL A 302 -21.23 21.03 22.00
C VAL A 302 -21.28 22.51 22.39
N THR A 303 -20.32 23.29 21.90
CA THR A 303 -20.29 24.76 22.19
C THR A 303 -21.54 25.47 21.71
N THR A 304 -22.04 25.11 20.52
CA THR A 304 -23.25 25.76 19.95
C THR A 304 -24.50 25.38 20.73
N ILE A 305 -24.64 24.11 21.10
CA ILE A 305 -25.81 23.64 21.88
C ILE A 305 -25.83 24.29 23.27
N LYS A 306 -24.67 24.35 23.96
CA LYS A 306 -24.59 24.97 25.29
C LYS A 306 -24.82 26.49 25.30
N ASN A 307 -24.78 27.13 24.14
CA ASN A 307 -25.05 28.56 23.95
C ASN A 307 -26.44 28.84 23.34
N MET A 308 -27.25 27.82 23.07
CA MET A 308 -28.62 27.89 22.61
C MET A 308 -29.60 27.95 23.80
#